data_8bea52a0c35f8dd12806695ada50ec0d
#
_entry.id   8bea52a0c35f8dd12806695ada50ec0d
#
_cell.length_a   1.000
_cell.length_b   1.000
_cell.length_c   1.000
_cell.angle_alpha   90.00
_cell.angle_beta   90.00
_cell.angle_gamma   90.00
#
_symmetry.space_group_name_H-M   'P 1'
#
loop_
_entity.id
_entity.type
_entity.pdbx_description
1 polymer ?
#
loop_
_entity_poly.entity_id
_entity_poly.type
_entity_poly.pdbx_seq_one_letter_code
_entity_poly.pdbx_strand_id
1 'polypeptide(L)' 'MGVNYGLNRVRFTAPVPVDSRLRGQFTLQAAEPLADNGWQFIWAVTLECEGSGKPVCVAEFLARLYA' A
#
# COMPACT_ATOMS: atom_id res chain seq x y z
N MET A 1 5.26 6.45 -17.33
CA MET A 1 4.84 7.37 -16.28
C MET A 1 4.10 6.61 -15.20
N GLY A 2 4.51 6.78 -13.99
CA GLY A 2 3.86 6.15 -12.85
C GLY A 2 2.86 7.09 -12.19
N VAL A 3 1.73 6.53 -11.78
CA VAL A 3 0.66 7.31 -11.14
C VAL A 3 0.23 6.62 -9.85
N ASN A 4 0.20 7.36 -8.76
CA ASN A 4 -0.43 6.92 -7.52
C ASN A 4 -1.93 7.07 -7.71
N TYR A 5 -2.60 5.97 -8.03
CA TYR A 5 -3.98 6.04 -8.48
C TYR A 5 -4.99 6.12 -7.34
N GLY A 6 -4.76 5.41 -6.26
CA GLY A 6 -5.66 5.46 -5.13
C GLY A 6 -5.50 4.31 -4.18
N LEU A 7 -6.47 4.21 -3.29
CA LEU A 7 -6.55 3.16 -2.27
C LEU A 7 -7.93 2.55 -2.31
N ASN A 8 -8.00 1.21 -2.29
CA ASN A 8 -9.29 0.52 -2.20
C ASN A 8 -9.76 0.40 -0.76
N ARG A 9 -8.83 0.13 0.13
CA ARG A 9 -9.18 -0.15 1.52
C ARG A 9 -8.04 0.34 2.40
N VAL A 10 -8.40 1.04 3.47
CA VAL A 10 -7.44 1.47 4.48
C VAL A 10 -8.03 1.20 5.84
N ARG A 11 -7.25 0.59 6.72
CA ARG A 11 -7.63 0.38 8.10
C ARG A 11 -6.49 0.81 9.00
N PHE A 12 -6.77 1.69 9.93
CA PHE A 12 -5.83 2.08 10.97
C PHE A 12 -6.11 1.20 12.18
N THR A 13 -5.28 0.19 12.34
CA THR A 13 -5.56 -0.92 13.26
C THR A 13 -5.01 -0.71 14.66
N ALA A 14 -4.13 0.28 14.83
CA ALA A 14 -3.58 0.65 16.13
C ALA A 14 -3.02 2.06 16.05
N PRO A 15 -2.98 2.78 17.19
CA PRO A 15 -2.36 4.10 17.21
C PRO A 15 -0.84 4.02 17.06
N VAL A 16 -0.26 5.09 16.54
CA VAL A 16 1.19 5.22 16.37
C VAL A 16 1.66 6.38 17.23
N PRO A 17 2.49 6.11 18.25
CA PRO A 17 3.05 7.19 19.06
C PRO A 17 3.97 8.08 18.22
N VAL A 18 4.11 9.34 18.66
CA VAL A 18 5.03 10.27 18.03
C VAL A 18 6.45 9.72 18.12
N ASP A 19 7.25 9.99 17.10
CA ASP A 19 8.65 9.55 17.01
C ASP A 19 8.82 8.04 16.93
N SER A 20 7.79 7.32 16.50
CA SER A 20 7.89 5.89 16.30
C SER A 20 8.64 5.57 15.02
N ARG A 21 9.25 4.38 14.99
CA ARG A 21 9.81 3.82 13.76
C ARG A 21 8.77 2.95 13.09
N LEU A 22 8.57 3.19 11.80
CA LEU A 22 7.61 2.44 11.00
C LEU A 22 8.34 1.69 9.89
N ARG A 23 7.78 0.54 9.54
CA ARG A 23 8.26 -0.25 8.41
C ARG A 23 7.07 -0.64 7.56
N GLY A 24 7.19 -0.45 6.24
CA GLY A 24 6.18 -0.88 5.29
C GLY A 24 6.56 -2.19 4.65
N GLN A 25 5.60 -3.10 4.54
CA GLN A 25 5.72 -4.33 3.77
C GLN A 25 4.74 -4.25 2.62
N PHE A 26 5.22 -4.54 1.41
CA PHE A 26 4.43 -4.43 0.19
C PHE A 26 4.43 -5.77 -0.52
N THR A 27 3.24 -6.28 -0.81
CA THR A 27 3.10 -7.53 -1.56
C THR A 27 2.23 -7.26 -2.78
N LEU A 28 2.72 -7.61 -3.96
CA LEU A 28 1.95 -7.45 -5.18
C LEU A 28 0.84 -8.50 -5.21
N GLN A 29 -0.41 -8.05 -5.21
CA GLN A 29 -1.57 -8.93 -5.25
C GLN A 29 -2.06 -9.18 -6.67
N ALA A 30 -2.01 -8.18 -7.53
CA ALA A 30 -2.52 -8.30 -8.89
C ALA A 30 -1.81 -7.34 -9.82
N ALA A 31 -1.70 -7.73 -11.07
CA ALA A 31 -1.23 -6.87 -12.15
C ALA A 31 -2.20 -7.06 -13.30
N GLU A 32 -2.79 -5.96 -13.77
CA GLU A 32 -3.84 -6.00 -14.76
C GLU A 32 -3.52 -5.06 -15.91
N PRO A 33 -3.65 -5.54 -17.16
CA PRO A 33 -3.46 -4.65 -18.29
C PRO A 33 -4.62 -3.66 -18.38
N LEU A 34 -4.30 -2.44 -18.78
CA LEU A 34 -5.28 -1.40 -19.03
C LEU A 34 -5.29 -1.06 -20.52
N ALA A 35 -6.34 -0.35 -20.95
CA ALA A 35 -6.32 0.28 -22.25
C ALA A 35 -5.14 1.29 -22.30
N ASP A 36 -4.74 1.71 -23.49
CA ASP A 36 -3.68 2.72 -23.69
C ASP A 36 -2.29 2.25 -23.22
N ASN A 37 -2.00 0.95 -23.35
CA ASN A 37 -0.68 0.40 -23.00
C ASN A 37 -0.28 0.66 -21.55
N GLY A 38 -1.25 0.64 -20.66
CA GLY A 38 -1.01 0.81 -19.25
C GLY A 38 -1.14 -0.49 -18.47
N TRP A 39 -0.66 -0.46 -17.24
CA TRP A 39 -0.83 -1.54 -16.28
C TRP A 39 -1.28 -0.98 -14.96
N GLN A 40 -2.16 -1.71 -14.28
CA GLN A 40 -2.55 -1.40 -12.92
C GLN A 40 -2.01 -2.47 -11.98
N PHE A 41 -1.37 -2.02 -10.92
CA PHE A 41 -0.84 -2.91 -9.90
C PHE A 41 -1.58 -2.66 -8.59
N ILE A 42 -1.96 -3.75 -7.95
CA ILE A 42 -2.62 -3.69 -6.64
C ILE A 42 -1.66 -4.27 -5.63
N TRP A 43 -1.28 -3.44 -4.67
CA TRP A 43 -0.33 -3.80 -3.62
C TRP A 43 -1.04 -3.94 -2.29
N ALA A 44 -0.80 -5.05 -1.61
CA ALA A 44 -1.16 -5.15 -0.20
C ALA A 44 -0.06 -4.48 0.61
N VAL A 45 -0.44 -3.52 1.43
CA VAL A 45 0.50 -2.74 2.22
C VAL A 45 0.20 -2.95 3.68
N THR A 46 1.23 -3.27 4.45
CA THR A 46 1.14 -3.41 5.90
C THR A 46 2.19 -2.52 6.52
N LEU A 47 1.77 -1.62 7.41
CA LEU A 47 2.69 -0.79 8.16
C LEU A 47 2.83 -1.36 9.56
N GLU A 48 4.08 -1.54 9.96
CA GLU A 48 4.42 -2.04 11.29
C GLU A 48 5.12 -0.93 12.07
N CYS A 49 4.85 -0.89 13.37
CA CYS A 49 5.44 0.07 14.27
C CYS A 49 6.34 -0.68 15.25
N GLU A 50 7.57 -0.19 15.43
CA GLU A 50 8.49 -0.78 16.39
C GLU A 50 7.87 -0.75 17.79
N GLY A 51 7.91 -1.89 18.46
CA GLY A 51 7.33 -2.04 19.79
C GLY A 51 5.86 -2.41 19.79
N SER A 52 5.20 -2.42 18.63
CA SER A 52 3.81 -2.85 18.53
C SER A 52 3.75 -4.34 18.20
N GLY A 53 2.86 -5.05 18.84
CA GLY A 53 2.69 -6.49 18.60
C GLY A 53 1.85 -6.81 17.38
N LYS A 54 1.31 -5.80 16.70
CA LYS A 54 0.44 -5.98 15.55
C LYS A 54 0.63 -4.82 14.57
N PRO A 55 0.22 -4.98 13.31
CA PRO A 55 0.28 -3.88 12.35
C PRO A 55 -0.54 -2.67 12.81
N VAL A 56 -0.10 -1.48 12.42
CA VAL A 56 -0.79 -0.24 12.74
C VAL A 56 -1.63 0.28 11.58
N CYS A 57 -1.39 -0.23 10.38
CA CYS A 57 -2.18 0.12 9.21
C CYS A 57 -2.11 -1.02 8.20
N VAL A 58 -3.23 -1.32 7.57
CA VAL A 58 -3.30 -2.23 6.43
C VAL A 58 -4.09 -1.55 5.33
N ALA A 59 -3.63 -1.69 4.08
CA ALA A 59 -4.25 -1.01 2.97
C ALA A 59 -4.04 -1.78 1.67
N GLU A 60 -4.88 -1.49 0.69
CA GLU A 60 -4.65 -1.89 -0.70
C GLU A 60 -4.35 -0.63 -1.49
N PHE A 61 -3.17 -0.56 -2.06
CA PHE A 61 -2.70 0.59 -2.81
C PHE A 61 -2.69 0.27 -4.30
N LEU A 62 -3.26 1.18 -5.08
CA LEU A 62 -3.30 1.04 -6.53
C LEU A 62 -2.31 2.00 -7.17
N ALA A 63 -1.48 1.44 -8.03
CA ALA A 63 -0.55 2.22 -8.83
C ALA A 63 -0.77 1.88 -10.30
N ARG A 64 -0.62 2.86 -11.16
CA ARG A 64 -0.71 2.66 -12.60
C ARG A 64 0.58 3.08 -13.26
N LEU A 65 0.96 2.33 -14.28
CA LEU A 65 2.15 2.61 -15.06
C LEU A 65 1.76 2.67 -16.52
N TYR A 66 2.14 3.74 -17.18
CA TYR A 66 1.87 3.94 -18.60
C TYR A 66 3.19 4.04 -19.36
N ALA A 67 3.21 3.41 -20.53
CA ALA A 67 4.37 3.47 -21.41
C ALA A 67 4.57 4.87 -22.02
#